data_29e2597b88d1098453c1c7481ee217fc
#
_entry.id   29e2597b88d1098453c1c7481ee217fc
#
_cell.length_a   1.000
_cell.length_b   1.000
_cell.length_c   1.000
_cell.angle_alpha   90.00
_cell.angle_beta   90.00
_cell.angle_gamma   90.00
#
_symmetry.space_group_name_H-M   'P 1'
#
loop_
_entity.id
_entity.type
_entity.pdbx_description
1 polymer ?
#
loop_
_entity_poly.entity_id
_entity_poly.type
_entity_poly.pdbx_seq_one_letter_code
_entity_poly.pdbx_strand_id
1 'polypeptide(L)' 'MEAVFTSANFDVDVLGSDIPVVVDFFATWCGPCRMMAPVIEELAEEYDGKVKIGKLDVDENS' A
#
# COMPACT_ATOMS: atom_id res chain seq x y z
N MET A 1 -1.86 -3.71 -9.90
CA MET A 1 -2.27 -4.50 -8.72
C MET A 1 -1.70 -3.89 -7.47
N GLU A 2 -2.50 -3.78 -6.43
CA GLU A 2 -2.05 -3.20 -5.17
C GLU A 2 -1.12 -4.17 -4.43
N ALA A 3 0.05 -3.68 -3.98
CA ALA A 3 0.97 -4.46 -3.18
C ALA A 3 0.52 -4.52 -1.72
N VAL A 4 1.00 -5.51 -1.00
CA VAL A 4 0.79 -5.60 0.45
C VAL A 4 2.14 -5.47 1.13
N PHE A 5 2.30 -4.38 1.90
CA PHE A 5 3.54 -4.12 2.63
C PHE A 5 3.43 -4.60 4.07
N THR A 6 4.50 -5.14 4.57
CA THR A 6 4.61 -5.66 5.94
C THR A 6 5.92 -5.20 6.55
N SER A 7 6.08 -5.41 7.86
CA SER A 7 7.35 -5.16 8.52
C SER A 7 8.48 -5.98 7.90
N ALA A 8 8.16 -7.16 7.39
CA ALA A 8 9.16 -8.06 6.81
C ALA A 8 9.65 -7.61 5.44
N ASN A 9 8.78 -6.99 4.62
CA ASN A 9 9.15 -6.63 3.24
C ASN A 9 9.34 -5.12 3.01
N PHE A 10 9.10 -4.28 4.01
CA PHE A 10 9.10 -2.83 3.85
C PHE A 10 10.43 -2.29 3.33
N ASP A 11 11.54 -2.74 3.92
CA ASP A 11 12.87 -2.25 3.51
C ASP A 11 13.16 -2.58 2.06
N VAL A 12 12.86 -3.80 1.63
CA VAL A 12 13.13 -4.24 0.26
C VAL A 12 12.16 -3.62 -0.73
N ASP A 13 10.86 -3.69 -0.44
CA ASP A 13 9.82 -3.33 -1.41
C ASP A 13 9.51 -1.84 -1.45
N VAL A 14 9.74 -1.12 -0.37
CA VAL A 14 9.47 0.32 -0.29
C VAL A 14 10.77 1.12 -0.39
N LEU A 15 11.68 0.93 0.57
CA LEU A 15 12.91 1.72 0.61
C LEU A 15 13.87 1.34 -0.52
N GLY A 16 13.84 0.09 -0.97
CA GLY A 16 14.67 -0.40 -2.07
C GLY A 16 14.02 -0.29 -3.45
N SER A 17 12.87 0.37 -3.56
CA SER A 17 12.15 0.45 -4.83
C SER A 17 12.85 1.41 -5.82
N ASP A 18 12.90 1.00 -7.11
CA ASP A 18 13.44 1.82 -8.18
C ASP A 18 12.45 2.86 -8.69
N ILE A 19 11.17 2.73 -8.34
CA ILE A 19 10.12 3.66 -8.75
C ILE A 19 9.46 4.26 -7.49
N PRO A 20 8.75 5.40 -7.64
CA PRO A 20 8.05 6.00 -6.50
C PRO A 20 7.06 5.02 -5.87
N VAL A 21 6.92 5.11 -4.56
CA VAL A 21 6.04 4.23 -3.79
C VAL A 21 5.05 5.06 -2.99
N VAL A 22 3.79 4.69 -3.06
CA VAL A 22 2.73 5.25 -2.21
C VAL A 22 2.30 4.15 -1.23
N VAL A 23 2.36 4.44 0.05
CA VAL A 23 1.96 3.51 1.09
C VAL A 23 0.66 3.98 1.73
N ASP A 24 -0.37 3.14 1.63
CA ASP A 24 -1.66 3.39 2.28
C ASP A 24 -1.64 2.69 3.65
N PHE A 25 -1.50 3.49 4.71
CA PHE A 25 -1.55 2.97 6.08
C PHE A 25 -3.00 2.84 6.50
N PHE A 26 -3.42 1.64 6.85
CA PHE A 26 -4.83 1.38 7.19
C PHE A 26 -4.96 0.47 8.42
N ALA A 27 -6.18 0.44 8.95
CA ALA A 27 -6.57 -0.52 9.99
C ALA A 27 -7.92 -1.11 9.63
N THR A 28 -8.16 -2.36 9.97
CA THR A 28 -9.41 -3.04 9.61
C THR A 28 -10.63 -2.43 10.27
N TRP A 29 -10.44 -1.76 11.42
CA TRP A 29 -11.52 -1.09 12.14
C TRP A 29 -11.78 0.34 11.64
N CYS A 30 -11.02 0.82 10.71
CA CYS A 30 -11.12 2.21 10.22
C CYS A 30 -12.15 2.28 9.09
N GLY A 31 -13.30 2.92 9.36
CA GLY A 31 -14.36 3.07 8.37
C GLY A 31 -13.91 3.86 7.12
N PRO A 32 -13.35 5.08 7.27
CA PRO A 32 -12.84 5.84 6.12
C PRO A 32 -11.77 5.10 5.32
N CYS A 33 -10.89 4.34 5.97
CA CYS A 33 -9.90 3.54 5.27
C CYS A 33 -10.56 2.50 4.35
N ARG A 34 -11.64 1.87 4.84
CA ARG A 34 -12.37 0.87 4.07
C ARG A 34 -13.07 1.48 2.87
N MET A 35 -13.54 2.71 3.01
CA MET A 35 -14.16 3.44 1.90
C MET A 35 -13.15 3.82 0.82
N MET A 36 -11.91 4.05 1.20
CA MET A 36 -10.83 4.41 0.27
C MET A 36 -10.20 3.20 -0.41
N ALA A 37 -10.39 2.00 0.13
CA ALA A 37 -9.74 0.80 -0.41
C ALA A 37 -9.98 0.58 -1.90
N PRO A 38 -11.22 0.68 -2.42
CA PRO A 38 -11.44 0.52 -3.86
C PRO A 38 -10.74 1.57 -4.71
N VAL A 39 -10.65 2.81 -4.21
CA VAL A 39 -9.99 3.90 -4.92
C VAL A 39 -8.49 3.65 -5.02
N ILE A 40 -7.88 3.22 -3.93
CA ILE A 40 -6.44 2.92 -3.89
C ILE A 40 -6.13 1.75 -4.83
N GLU A 41 -6.96 0.72 -4.84
CA GLU A 41 -6.75 -0.42 -5.73
C GLU A 41 -6.87 -0.03 -7.20
N GLU A 42 -7.82 0.83 -7.53
CA GLU A 42 -7.98 1.34 -8.89
C GLU A 42 -6.76 2.16 -9.31
N LEU A 43 -6.25 3.01 -8.43
CA LEU A 43 -5.02 3.78 -8.69
C LEU A 43 -3.82 2.86 -8.88
N ALA A 44 -3.73 1.78 -8.11
CA ALA A 44 -2.64 0.82 -8.24
C ALA A 44 -2.62 0.18 -9.64
N GLU A 45 -3.78 -0.11 -10.19
CA GLU A 45 -3.88 -0.66 -11.55
C GLU A 45 -3.52 0.40 -12.60
N GLU A 46 -4.02 1.62 -12.42
CA GLU A 46 -3.79 2.72 -13.36
C GLU A 46 -2.31 3.08 -13.47
N TYR A 47 -1.58 3.05 -12.36
CA TYR A 47 -0.17 3.42 -12.32
C TYR A 47 0.79 2.23 -12.28
N ASP A 48 0.30 1.04 -12.60
CA ASP A 48 1.11 -0.17 -12.59
C ASP A 48 2.36 0.01 -13.46
N GLY A 49 3.51 -0.31 -12.89
CA GLY A 49 4.81 -0.15 -13.56
C GLY A 49 5.40 1.25 -13.47
N LYS A 50 4.62 2.27 -13.11
CA LYS A 50 5.09 3.66 -13.00
C LYS A 50 5.25 4.10 -11.55
N VAL A 51 4.28 3.73 -10.71
CA VAL A 51 4.27 4.01 -9.29
C VAL A 51 3.84 2.73 -8.58
N LYS A 52 4.58 2.36 -7.57
CA LYS A 52 4.21 1.21 -6.74
C LYS A 52 3.24 1.70 -5.67
N ILE A 53 2.02 1.17 -5.65
CA ILE A 53 1.00 1.54 -4.68
C ILE A 53 0.66 0.30 -3.88
N GLY A 54 0.75 0.41 -2.57
CA GLY A 54 0.46 -0.71 -1.70
C GLY A 54 -0.13 -0.28 -0.37
N LYS A 55 -0.60 -1.25 0.39
CA LYS A 55 -1.23 -1.02 1.68
C LYS A 55 -0.45 -1.70 2.80
N LEU A 56 -0.51 -1.10 3.98
CA LEU A 56 0.14 -1.62 5.18
C LEU A 56 -0.84 -1.56 6.34
N ASP A 57 -1.13 -2.71 6.93
CA ASP A 57 -1.98 -2.81 8.12
C ASP A 57 -1.17 -2.40 9.35
N VAL A 58 -1.55 -1.28 9.98
CA VAL A 58 -0.80 -0.73 11.11
C VAL A 58 -0.94 -1.54 12.40
N ASP A 59 -2.00 -2.34 12.51
CA ASP A 59 -2.19 -3.19 13.69
C ASP A 59 -1.31 -4.44 13.64
N GLU A 60 -1.06 -4.95 12.45
CA GLU A 60 -0.21 -6.13 12.25
C GLU A 60 1.28 -5.78 12.12
N ASN A 61 1.59 -4.53 11.82
CA ASN A 61 2.95 -4.09 11.50
C ASN A 61 3.33 -2.85 12.32
N SER A 62 3.29 -3.00 13.63
CA SER A 62 3.63 -1.92 14.57
C SER A 62 5.13 -1.65 14.66
#